data_454366c50ac8355cd054381262b5db52
#
_entry.id   454366c50ac8355cd054381262b5db52
#
_cell.length_a   1.000
_cell.length_b   1.000
_cell.length_c   1.000
_cell.angle_alpha   90.00
_cell.angle_beta   90.00
_cell.angle_gamma   90.00
#
_symmetry.space_group_name_H-M   'P 1'
#
loop_
_entity.id
_entity.type
_entity.pdbx_description
1 polymer ?
#
loop_
_entity_poly.entity_id
_entity_poly.type
_entity_poly.pdbx_seq_one_letter_code
_entity_poly.pdbx_strand_id
1 'polypeptide(L)'
;MAQTIISDSVVNDYFVKITQYSEHTTEKQPIKKFVTEVNIYIHKDYNVDETHLNEVKKVIKELKVLTGIKINFVNTKEKANYIIVFGGFESFKSYHQTSVPFSNFEPCRGWIGATLKSNMDYGVIDLAVIMFDFYNYLLDDDTYMDIIREEITQGFGLVNDTYDYPESVFYQGRNFALKYTELDKSIIKKLYNKN
;
A
#
# COMPACT_ATOMS: atom_id res chain seq x y z
N MET A 1 -26.84 13.35 6.85
CA MET A 1 -26.58 12.33 5.81
C MET A 1 -26.65 10.98 6.48
N ALA A 2 -27.48 10.05 5.97
CA ALA A 2 -27.55 8.70 6.52
C ALA A 2 -26.22 7.99 6.26
N GLN A 3 -25.60 7.44 7.28
CA GLN A 3 -24.40 6.62 7.16
C GLN A 3 -24.83 5.32 6.46
N THR A 4 -24.32 5.05 5.27
CA THR A 4 -24.58 3.80 4.57
C THR A 4 -23.99 2.67 5.41
N ILE A 5 -24.84 1.84 5.99
CA ILE A 5 -24.40 0.65 6.76
C ILE A 5 -23.92 -0.38 5.74
N ILE A 6 -22.62 -0.62 5.70
CA ILE A 6 -22.01 -1.68 4.88
C ILE A 6 -22.18 -3.00 5.64
N SER A 7 -22.74 -4.02 4.97
CA SER A 7 -22.94 -5.32 5.62
C SER A 7 -21.61 -6.05 5.85
N ASP A 8 -21.55 -6.87 6.89
CA ASP A 8 -20.36 -7.70 7.18
C ASP A 8 -20.01 -8.65 6.04
N SER A 9 -21.00 -9.13 5.28
CA SER A 9 -20.77 -9.98 4.10
C SER A 9 -19.98 -9.21 3.04
N VAL A 10 -20.37 -7.98 2.72
CA VAL A 10 -19.66 -7.13 1.76
C VAL A 10 -18.23 -6.87 2.21
N VAL A 11 -18.03 -6.53 3.49
CA VAL A 11 -16.69 -6.32 4.05
C VAL A 11 -15.86 -7.60 3.97
N ASN A 12 -16.42 -8.77 4.28
CA ASN A 12 -15.70 -10.05 4.25
C ASN A 12 -15.30 -10.43 2.82
N ASP A 13 -16.22 -10.32 1.87
CA ASP A 13 -15.97 -10.69 0.47
C ASP A 13 -14.90 -9.77 -0.14
N TYR A 14 -15.01 -8.47 0.11
CA TYR A 14 -14.04 -7.50 -0.38
C TYR A 14 -12.67 -7.67 0.30
N PHE A 15 -12.64 -7.90 1.61
CA PHE A 15 -11.41 -8.21 2.35
C PHE A 15 -10.65 -9.38 1.75
N VAL A 16 -11.33 -10.48 1.42
CA VAL A 16 -10.71 -11.66 0.80
C VAL A 16 -10.13 -11.29 -0.57
N LYS A 17 -10.86 -10.54 -1.39
CA LYS A 17 -10.39 -10.10 -2.72
C LYS A 17 -9.11 -9.26 -2.62
N ILE A 18 -9.09 -8.28 -1.70
CA ILE A 18 -7.97 -7.33 -1.57
C ILE A 18 -6.74 -7.94 -0.88
N THR A 19 -6.92 -8.91 0.04
CA THR A 19 -5.79 -9.42 0.84
C THR A 19 -5.25 -10.78 0.42
N GLN A 20 -6.04 -11.58 -0.30
CA GLN A 20 -5.70 -12.99 -0.61
C GLN A 20 -5.53 -13.27 -2.09
N TYR A 21 -5.68 -12.28 -2.95
CA TYR A 21 -5.36 -12.36 -4.37
C TYR A 21 -4.35 -11.28 -4.74
N SER A 22 -3.83 -11.31 -5.95
CA SER A 22 -3.00 -10.26 -6.52
C SER A 22 -3.19 -10.23 -8.02
N GLU A 23 -2.85 -9.13 -8.67
CA GLU A 23 -2.90 -8.97 -10.12
C GLU A 23 -2.08 -10.02 -10.89
N HIS A 24 -1.11 -10.64 -10.22
CA HIS A 24 -0.17 -11.59 -10.82
C HIS A 24 -0.55 -13.06 -10.65
N THR A 25 -1.57 -13.39 -9.85
CA THR A 25 -2.01 -14.77 -9.61
C THR A 25 -3.48 -14.88 -9.26
N THR A 26 -4.13 -15.88 -9.85
CA THR A 26 -5.51 -16.26 -9.51
C THR A 26 -5.56 -17.22 -8.32
N GLU A 27 -4.40 -17.68 -7.84
CA GLU A 27 -4.33 -18.54 -6.68
C GLU A 27 -4.44 -17.74 -5.39
N LYS A 28 -5.22 -18.29 -4.46
CA LYS A 28 -5.40 -17.67 -3.15
C LYS A 28 -4.09 -17.70 -2.35
N GLN A 29 -3.65 -16.53 -1.93
CA GLN A 29 -2.42 -16.32 -1.18
C GLN A 29 -2.69 -16.16 0.31
N PRO A 30 -1.71 -16.48 1.19
CA PRO A 30 -1.81 -16.12 2.60
C PRO A 30 -1.92 -14.61 2.77
N ILE A 31 -2.76 -14.18 3.71
CA ILE A 31 -2.79 -12.78 4.15
C ILE A 31 -1.40 -12.38 4.63
N LYS A 32 -0.98 -11.15 4.33
CA LYS A 32 0.29 -10.58 4.77
C LYS A 32 0.02 -9.33 5.59
N LYS A 33 0.72 -9.15 6.72
CA LYS A 33 0.61 -7.92 7.53
C LYS A 33 1.84 -7.67 8.39
N PHE A 34 2.05 -6.43 8.79
CA PHE A 34 2.99 -6.10 9.85
C PHE A 34 2.44 -6.54 11.20
N VAL A 35 3.31 -7.06 12.08
CA VAL A 35 2.96 -7.43 13.46
C VAL A 35 3.81 -6.65 14.49
N THR A 36 4.77 -5.88 14.01
CA THR A 36 5.64 -4.99 14.77
C THR A 36 5.42 -3.54 14.34
N GLU A 37 6.16 -2.61 14.93
CA GLU A 37 6.16 -1.22 14.47
C GLU A 37 6.65 -1.12 13.01
N VAL A 38 6.11 -0.15 12.28
CA VAL A 38 6.51 0.19 10.92
C VAL A 38 7.42 1.41 10.97
N ASN A 39 8.64 1.25 10.47
CA ASN A 39 9.64 2.29 10.38
C ASN A 39 9.84 2.66 8.91
N ILE A 40 9.44 3.87 8.54
CA ILE A 40 9.41 4.34 7.16
C ILE A 40 10.66 5.16 6.86
N TYR A 41 11.39 4.77 5.83
CA TYR A 41 12.45 5.57 5.22
C TYR A 41 11.99 6.07 3.85
N ILE A 42 12.19 7.36 3.57
CA ILE A 42 11.91 7.96 2.26
C ILE A 42 13.23 8.20 1.53
N HIS A 43 13.43 7.48 0.43
CA HIS A 43 14.52 7.70 -0.52
C HIS A 43 14.08 8.67 -1.61
N LYS A 44 14.99 9.54 -2.06
CA LYS A 44 14.72 10.53 -3.11
C LYS A 44 15.89 10.61 -4.07
N ASP A 45 15.66 10.29 -5.34
CA ASP A 45 16.63 10.48 -6.41
C ASP A 45 16.60 11.91 -6.98
N TYR A 46 15.51 12.63 -6.72
CA TYR A 46 15.27 13.98 -7.22
C TYR A 46 14.55 14.86 -6.17
N ASN A 47 14.42 16.15 -6.45
CA ASN A 47 13.64 17.05 -5.58
C ASN A 47 12.15 16.75 -5.73
N VAL A 48 11.57 16.10 -4.73
CA VAL A 48 10.16 15.71 -4.69
C VAL A 48 9.29 16.90 -4.30
N ASP A 49 8.18 17.09 -4.99
CA ASP A 49 7.21 18.13 -4.66
C ASP A 49 6.71 17.96 -3.22
N GLU A 50 6.59 19.08 -2.51
CA GLU A 50 6.14 19.09 -1.11
C GLU A 50 4.68 18.61 -1.00
N THR A 51 3.86 18.78 -2.03
CA THR A 51 2.49 18.26 -2.10
C THR A 51 2.46 16.74 -2.01
N HIS A 52 3.33 16.06 -2.77
CA HIS A 52 3.45 14.60 -2.74
C HIS A 52 3.92 14.10 -1.36
N LEU A 53 4.91 14.78 -0.77
CA LEU A 53 5.38 14.43 0.57
C LEU A 53 4.32 14.65 1.66
N ASN A 54 3.47 15.66 1.49
CA ASN A 54 2.38 15.92 2.41
C ASN A 54 1.27 14.87 2.27
N GLU A 55 0.96 14.38 1.05
CA GLU A 55 0.02 13.26 0.89
C GLU A 55 0.57 11.97 1.52
N VAL A 56 1.86 11.65 1.33
CA VAL A 56 2.50 10.52 2.05
C VAL A 56 2.27 10.65 3.56
N LYS A 57 2.58 11.81 4.14
CA LYS A 57 2.41 12.03 5.59
C LYS A 57 0.95 11.89 6.03
N LYS A 58 0.00 12.36 5.21
CA LYS A 58 -1.44 12.27 5.46
C LYS A 58 -1.91 10.81 5.43
N VAL A 59 -1.57 10.06 4.38
CA VAL A 59 -1.91 8.63 4.25
C VAL A 59 -1.35 7.83 5.43
N ILE A 60 -0.08 8.04 5.78
CA ILE A 60 0.55 7.37 6.92
C ILE A 60 -0.15 7.70 8.24
N LYS A 61 -0.57 8.96 8.44
CA LYS A 61 -1.33 9.36 9.64
C LYS A 61 -2.68 8.65 9.72
N GLU A 62 -3.38 8.52 8.60
CA GLU A 62 -4.65 7.80 8.50
C GLU A 62 -4.46 6.30 8.78
N LEU A 63 -3.46 5.67 8.14
CA LEU A 63 -3.13 4.26 8.36
C LEU A 63 -2.73 3.96 9.79
N LYS A 64 -1.98 4.85 10.45
CA LYS A 64 -1.65 4.71 11.88
C LYS A 64 -2.89 4.63 12.75
N VAL A 65 -3.93 5.41 12.45
CA VAL A 65 -5.20 5.37 13.18
C VAL A 65 -5.99 4.11 12.86
N LEU A 66 -6.05 3.71 11.58
CA LEU A 66 -6.84 2.58 11.12
C LEU A 66 -6.27 1.23 11.55
N THR A 67 -4.93 1.09 11.49
CA THR A 67 -4.24 -0.17 11.83
C THR A 67 -3.95 -0.34 13.30
N GLY A 68 -3.88 0.78 14.06
CA GLY A 68 -3.43 0.77 15.45
C GLY A 68 -1.93 0.43 15.63
N ILE A 69 -1.18 0.27 14.54
CA ILE A 69 0.26 0.00 14.59
C ILE A 69 1.02 1.30 14.85
N LYS A 70 2.11 1.20 15.61
CA LYS A 70 3.05 2.29 15.75
C LYS A 70 3.81 2.48 14.44
N ILE A 71 3.70 3.67 13.85
CA ILE A 71 4.38 4.03 12.60
C ILE A 71 5.27 5.24 12.86
N ASN A 72 6.55 5.14 12.46
CA ASN A 72 7.55 6.19 12.64
C ASN A 72 8.25 6.47 11.30
N PHE A 73 8.71 7.71 11.10
CA PHE A 73 9.69 8.03 10.07
C PHE A 73 11.10 7.90 10.65
N VAL A 74 12.01 7.30 9.87
CA VAL A 74 13.41 7.10 10.25
C VAL A 74 14.34 7.75 9.21
N ASN A 75 15.56 8.10 9.65
CA ASN A 75 16.51 8.85 8.83
C ASN A 75 17.46 7.96 8.04
N THR A 76 17.47 6.65 8.29
CA THR A 76 18.38 5.71 7.63
C THR A 76 17.64 4.44 7.23
N LYS A 77 18.04 3.87 6.10
CA LYS A 77 17.41 2.66 5.54
C LYS A 77 17.58 1.42 6.41
N GLU A 78 18.68 1.35 7.17
CA GLU A 78 19.00 0.21 8.03
C GLU A 78 18.02 0.05 9.20
N LYS A 79 17.29 1.11 9.52
CA LYS A 79 16.25 1.11 10.56
C LYS A 79 14.85 0.90 10.02
N ALA A 80 14.70 0.86 8.69
CA ALA A 80 13.42 0.79 8.03
C ALA A 80 13.00 -0.64 7.73
N ASN A 81 11.69 -0.89 7.83
CA ASN A 81 11.02 -2.05 7.27
C ASN A 81 9.90 -1.65 6.29
N TYR A 82 9.80 -0.36 5.99
CA TYR A 82 8.97 0.20 4.94
C TYR A 82 9.76 1.30 4.21
N ILE A 83 9.96 1.16 2.91
CA ILE A 83 10.76 2.10 2.13
C ILE A 83 9.88 2.70 1.03
N ILE A 84 9.85 4.02 0.97
CA ILE A 84 9.21 4.78 -0.09
C ILE A 84 10.33 5.38 -0.95
N VAL A 85 10.35 5.02 -2.23
CA VAL A 85 11.35 5.47 -3.20
C VAL A 85 10.67 6.45 -4.15
N PHE A 86 11.04 7.73 -4.07
CA PHE A 86 10.80 8.68 -5.14
C PHE A 86 12.00 8.62 -6.09
N GLY A 87 11.91 7.79 -7.11
CA GLY A 87 13.02 7.48 -7.99
C GLY A 87 12.70 6.40 -8.99
N GLY A 88 13.67 6.08 -9.85
CA GLY A 88 13.51 5.07 -10.87
C GLY A 88 13.74 3.63 -10.37
N PHE A 89 13.59 2.70 -11.31
CA PHE A 89 13.65 1.26 -11.04
C PHE A 89 14.98 0.79 -10.43
N GLU A 90 16.10 1.41 -10.79
CA GLU A 90 17.39 1.02 -10.23
C GLU A 90 17.48 1.34 -8.72
N SER A 91 16.93 2.46 -8.30
CA SER A 91 16.82 2.79 -6.88
C SER A 91 15.89 1.83 -6.14
N PHE A 92 14.76 1.49 -6.74
CA PHE A 92 13.84 0.48 -6.20
C PHE A 92 14.55 -0.87 -6.02
N LYS A 93 15.26 -1.36 -7.04
CA LYS A 93 16.03 -2.62 -6.98
C LYS A 93 17.14 -2.62 -5.92
N SER A 94 17.67 -1.46 -5.56
CA SER A 94 18.71 -1.36 -4.53
C SER A 94 18.21 -1.74 -3.13
N TYR A 95 16.91 -1.78 -2.91
CA TYR A 95 16.28 -2.11 -1.62
C TYR A 95 15.77 -3.54 -1.54
N HIS A 96 15.52 -4.19 -2.67
CA HIS A 96 15.12 -5.59 -2.72
C HIS A 96 15.54 -6.22 -4.03
N GLN A 97 15.77 -7.53 -4.02
CA GLN A 97 16.04 -8.28 -5.24
C GLN A 97 14.73 -8.76 -5.85
N THR A 98 14.44 -8.37 -7.08
CA THR A 98 13.30 -8.88 -7.83
C THR A 98 13.76 -9.47 -9.16
N SER A 99 13.21 -10.61 -9.52
CA SER A 99 13.35 -11.22 -10.84
C SER A 99 12.22 -10.82 -11.80
N VAL A 100 11.23 -10.08 -11.31
CA VAL A 100 10.09 -9.66 -12.12
C VAL A 100 10.55 -8.61 -13.12
N PRO A 101 10.29 -8.79 -14.42
CA PRO A 101 10.63 -7.80 -15.44
C PRO A 101 9.94 -6.46 -15.15
N PHE A 102 10.67 -5.39 -15.35
CA PHE A 102 10.11 -4.05 -15.27
C PHE A 102 9.39 -3.70 -16.57
N SER A 103 8.15 -3.24 -16.47
CA SER A 103 7.49 -2.55 -17.58
C SER A 103 7.96 -1.08 -17.58
N ASN A 104 8.53 -0.60 -18.69
CA ASN A 104 9.00 0.78 -18.81
C ASN A 104 7.89 1.83 -18.78
N PHE A 105 6.65 1.45 -18.48
CA PHE A 105 5.46 2.29 -18.54
C PHE A 105 4.70 2.40 -17.20
N GLU A 106 5.30 1.94 -16.10
CA GLU A 106 4.66 2.01 -14.79
C GLU A 106 5.21 3.18 -13.98
N PRO A 107 4.37 4.18 -13.60
CA PRO A 107 4.79 5.32 -12.78
C PRO A 107 5.01 4.96 -11.31
N CYS A 108 4.57 3.76 -10.90
CA CYS A 108 4.69 3.25 -9.54
C CYS A 108 4.91 1.73 -9.54
N ARG A 109 5.45 1.21 -8.45
CA ARG A 109 5.59 -0.21 -8.21
C ARG A 109 5.74 -0.52 -6.74
N GLY A 110 4.99 -1.53 -6.27
CA GLY A 110 5.11 -2.07 -4.92
C GLY A 110 5.78 -3.45 -4.89
N TRP A 111 6.45 -3.76 -3.79
CA TRP A 111 6.92 -5.08 -3.45
C TRP A 111 6.85 -5.32 -1.94
N ILE A 112 6.41 -6.52 -1.55
CA ILE A 112 6.29 -6.91 -0.15
C ILE A 112 6.98 -8.25 0.06
N GLY A 113 8.01 -8.26 0.90
CA GLY A 113 8.61 -9.46 1.46
C GLY A 113 7.90 -9.86 2.75
N ALA A 114 7.45 -11.12 2.80
CA ALA A 114 6.79 -11.63 4.00
C ALA A 114 7.24 -13.06 4.31
N THR A 115 7.46 -13.36 5.58
CA THR A 115 7.80 -14.69 6.06
C THR A 115 6.58 -15.36 6.69
N LEU A 116 6.24 -16.57 6.20
CA LEU A 116 5.24 -17.42 6.85
C LEU A 116 5.86 -18.04 8.11
N LYS A 117 5.22 -17.84 9.25
CA LYS A 117 5.62 -18.47 10.51
C LYS A 117 4.69 -19.66 10.79
N SER A 118 5.26 -20.78 11.24
CA SER A 118 4.56 -22.06 11.43
C SER A 118 3.37 -22.03 12.40
N ASN A 119 3.26 -20.99 13.21
CA ASN A 119 2.18 -20.81 14.18
C ASN A 119 1.18 -19.72 13.81
N MET A 120 1.22 -19.22 12.56
CA MET A 120 0.37 -18.14 12.09
C MET A 120 -0.28 -18.48 10.75
N ASP A 121 -1.56 -18.14 10.62
CA ASP A 121 -2.32 -18.29 9.36
C ASP A 121 -2.06 -17.15 8.37
N TYR A 122 -1.03 -16.34 8.62
CA TYR A 122 -0.65 -15.18 7.79
C TYR A 122 0.86 -15.01 7.71
N GLY A 123 1.33 -14.37 6.65
CA GLY A 123 2.71 -13.94 6.50
C GLY A 123 2.99 -12.65 7.28
N VAL A 124 4.10 -12.62 7.99
CA VAL A 124 4.61 -11.39 8.61
C VAL A 124 5.40 -10.61 7.58
N ILE A 125 5.00 -9.37 7.32
CA ILE A 125 5.74 -8.48 6.41
C ILE A 125 7.04 -8.08 7.09
N ASP A 126 8.15 -8.44 6.46
CA ASP A 126 9.50 -8.11 6.93
C ASP A 126 10.01 -6.80 6.29
N LEU A 127 9.63 -6.56 5.04
CA LEU A 127 9.97 -5.36 4.28
C LEU A 127 8.91 -5.07 3.24
N ALA A 128 8.51 -3.80 3.12
CA ALA A 128 7.76 -3.27 1.99
C ALA A 128 8.57 -2.18 1.28
N VAL A 129 8.58 -2.18 -0.05
CA VAL A 129 9.24 -1.15 -0.87
C VAL A 129 8.24 -0.66 -1.91
N ILE A 130 7.98 0.64 -1.92
CA ILE A 130 7.08 1.29 -2.88
C ILE A 130 7.90 2.32 -3.66
N MET A 131 7.77 2.29 -4.97
CA MET A 131 8.43 3.21 -5.88
C MET A 131 7.42 4.16 -6.53
N PHE A 132 7.80 5.42 -6.64
CA PHE A 132 7.12 6.45 -7.41
C PHE A 132 8.11 7.10 -8.35
N ASP A 133 7.99 6.83 -9.66
CA ASP A 133 8.82 7.44 -10.71
C ASP A 133 8.08 8.63 -11.37
N PHE A 134 7.65 9.57 -10.57
CA PHE A 134 6.88 10.73 -11.04
C PHE A 134 7.69 11.71 -11.88
N TYR A 135 9.03 11.63 -11.83
CA TYR A 135 9.90 12.48 -12.64
C TYR A 135 9.77 12.16 -14.14
N ASN A 136 9.57 10.90 -14.48
CA ASN A 136 9.49 10.44 -15.86
C ASN A 136 8.05 10.42 -16.42
N TYR A 137 7.05 10.74 -15.60
CA TYR A 137 5.64 10.73 -15.99
C TYR A 137 4.99 12.08 -15.70
N LEU A 138 4.25 12.60 -16.68
CA LEU A 138 3.49 13.84 -16.56
C LEU A 138 2.02 13.49 -16.29
N LEU A 139 1.68 13.37 -15.02
CA LEU A 139 0.31 13.14 -14.55
C LEU A 139 -0.20 14.41 -13.87
N ASP A 140 -1.51 14.53 -13.70
CA ASP A 140 -2.10 15.59 -12.88
C ASP A 140 -1.96 15.28 -11.38
N ASP A 141 -2.10 16.32 -10.55
CA ASP A 141 -1.89 16.20 -9.10
C ASP A 141 -2.85 15.20 -8.43
N ASP A 142 -4.10 15.13 -8.87
CA ASP A 142 -5.09 14.20 -8.31
C ASP A 142 -4.70 12.76 -8.61
N THR A 143 -4.18 12.49 -9.79
CA THR A 143 -3.63 11.17 -10.17
C THR A 143 -2.42 10.80 -9.29
N TYR A 144 -1.50 11.72 -9.05
CA TYR A 144 -0.37 11.45 -8.14
C TYR A 144 -0.81 11.16 -6.72
N MET A 145 -1.80 11.90 -6.20
CA MET A 145 -2.33 11.73 -4.85
C MET A 145 -3.02 10.37 -4.69
N ASP A 146 -3.79 9.96 -5.70
CA ASP A 146 -4.47 8.68 -5.77
C ASP A 146 -3.46 7.53 -5.73
N ILE A 147 -2.48 7.53 -6.65
CA ILE A 147 -1.40 6.54 -6.72
C ILE A 147 -0.62 6.46 -5.39
N ILE A 148 -0.27 7.59 -4.78
CA ILE A 148 0.43 7.59 -3.48
C ILE A 148 -0.41 6.89 -2.41
N ARG A 149 -1.70 7.17 -2.37
CA ARG A 149 -2.62 6.58 -1.39
C ARG A 149 -2.77 5.09 -1.58
N GLU A 150 -3.03 4.66 -2.82
CA GLU A 150 -3.20 3.27 -3.20
C GLU A 150 -1.95 2.44 -2.85
N GLU A 151 -0.82 2.77 -3.43
CA GLU A 151 0.43 2.01 -3.30
C GLU A 151 0.94 1.94 -1.85
N ILE A 152 0.87 3.07 -1.12
CA ILE A 152 1.24 3.04 0.30
C ILE A 152 0.30 2.11 1.08
N THR A 153 -1.00 2.10 0.76
CA THR A 153 -1.96 1.24 1.44
C THR A 153 -1.74 -0.23 1.10
N GLN A 154 -1.45 -0.53 -0.17
CA GLN A 154 -1.10 -1.89 -0.62
C GLN A 154 0.13 -2.43 0.10
N GLY A 155 1.13 -1.57 0.33
CA GLY A 155 2.33 -1.92 1.10
C GLY A 155 2.07 -2.40 2.54
N PHE A 156 0.88 -2.17 3.06
CA PHE A 156 0.43 -2.72 4.36
C PHE A 156 -0.23 -4.11 4.25
N GLY A 157 -0.20 -4.74 3.07
CA GLY A 157 -0.71 -6.10 2.86
C GLY A 157 -2.10 -6.19 2.23
N LEU A 158 -2.59 -5.08 1.67
CA LEU A 158 -3.84 -5.01 0.90
C LEU A 158 -3.48 -4.95 -0.60
N VAL A 159 -2.99 -6.06 -1.13
CA VAL A 159 -2.12 -6.15 -2.32
C VAL A 159 -2.84 -6.32 -3.66
N ASN A 160 -4.16 -6.24 -3.70
CA ASN A 160 -4.91 -6.48 -4.93
C ASN A 160 -5.90 -5.36 -5.23
N ASP A 161 -6.14 -5.14 -6.51
CA ASP A 161 -7.14 -4.22 -7.01
C ASP A 161 -8.32 -4.96 -7.60
N THR A 162 -9.47 -4.28 -7.71
CA THR A 162 -10.68 -4.83 -8.28
C THR A 162 -11.50 -3.78 -9.03
N TYR A 163 -12.42 -4.22 -9.86
CA TYR A 163 -13.40 -3.33 -10.53
C TYR A 163 -14.72 -3.20 -9.75
N ASP A 164 -14.80 -3.69 -8.49
CA ASP A 164 -16.10 -3.81 -7.80
C ASP A 164 -16.63 -2.50 -7.22
N TYR A 165 -15.77 -1.65 -6.69
CA TYR A 165 -16.17 -0.44 -5.96
C TYR A 165 -15.42 0.78 -6.50
N PRO A 166 -16.01 1.52 -7.46
CA PRO A 166 -15.33 2.63 -8.13
C PRO A 166 -14.81 3.75 -7.21
N GLU A 167 -15.41 3.91 -6.03
CA GLU A 167 -14.98 4.91 -5.05
C GLU A 167 -13.88 4.43 -4.08
N SER A 168 -13.52 3.14 -4.15
CA SER A 168 -12.48 2.56 -3.30
C SER A 168 -11.08 2.92 -3.77
N VAL A 169 -10.15 3.04 -2.83
CA VAL A 169 -8.72 3.19 -3.09
C VAL A 169 -8.10 1.99 -3.83
N PHE A 170 -8.78 0.85 -3.86
CA PHE A 170 -8.37 -0.37 -4.55
C PHE A 170 -9.14 -0.60 -5.87
N TYR A 171 -9.66 0.46 -6.48
CA TYR A 171 -10.36 0.35 -7.75
C TYR A 171 -9.38 0.41 -8.92
N GLN A 172 -9.26 -0.68 -9.69
CA GLN A 172 -8.34 -0.79 -10.82
C GLN A 172 -8.69 0.11 -12.03
N GLY A 173 -9.82 0.79 -12.02
CA GLY A 173 -10.20 1.76 -13.04
C GLY A 173 -9.70 3.16 -12.69
N ARG A 174 -9.85 4.09 -13.63
CA ARG A 174 -9.57 5.50 -13.37
C ARG A 174 -10.62 6.08 -12.42
N ASN A 175 -10.25 6.24 -11.18
CA ASN A 175 -11.00 6.98 -10.18
C ASN A 175 -10.00 7.66 -9.24
N PHE A 176 -10.31 8.88 -8.78
CA PHE A 176 -9.42 9.60 -7.87
C PHE A 176 -9.88 9.39 -6.43
N ALA A 177 -9.42 8.33 -5.80
CA ALA A 177 -9.74 8.02 -4.41
C ALA A 177 -8.86 8.84 -3.43
N LEU A 178 -9.08 10.14 -3.36
CA LEU A 178 -8.31 11.06 -2.50
C LEU A 178 -8.58 10.88 -0.99
N LYS A 179 -9.42 9.90 -0.61
CA LYS A 179 -9.77 9.55 0.77
C LYS A 179 -10.27 8.11 0.86
N TYR A 180 -10.04 7.46 1.98
CA TYR A 180 -10.63 6.14 2.25
C TYR A 180 -12.15 6.21 2.39
N THR A 181 -12.86 5.32 1.69
CA THR A 181 -14.27 5.05 1.93
C THR A 181 -14.47 4.34 3.27
N GLU A 182 -15.71 4.20 3.75
CA GLU A 182 -15.98 3.39 4.94
C GLU A 182 -15.70 1.90 4.70
N LEU A 183 -15.81 1.42 3.46
CA LEU A 183 -15.43 0.06 3.07
C LEU A 183 -13.92 -0.14 3.19
N ASP A 184 -13.12 0.77 2.63
CA ASP A 184 -11.65 0.74 2.73
C ASP A 184 -11.21 0.74 4.20
N LYS A 185 -11.76 1.64 5.00
CA LYS A 185 -11.47 1.70 6.45
C LYS A 185 -11.82 0.40 7.17
N SER A 186 -12.93 -0.24 6.77
CA SER A 186 -13.38 -1.49 7.38
C SER A 186 -12.43 -2.64 7.07
N ILE A 187 -11.97 -2.78 5.82
CA ILE A 187 -11.02 -3.84 5.45
C ILE A 187 -9.62 -3.60 6.03
N ILE A 188 -9.14 -2.34 6.08
CA ILE A 188 -7.87 -2.00 6.73
C ILE A 188 -7.92 -2.36 8.22
N LYS A 189 -8.96 -1.94 8.94
CA LYS A 189 -9.16 -2.30 10.34
C LYS A 189 -9.24 -3.81 10.54
N LYS A 190 -9.98 -4.52 9.68
CA LYS A 190 -10.13 -5.98 9.75
C LYS A 190 -8.78 -6.70 9.61
N LEU A 191 -7.89 -6.23 8.74
CA LEU A 191 -6.56 -6.81 8.57
C LEU A 191 -5.71 -6.70 9.85
N TYR A 192 -5.85 -5.59 10.57
CA TYR A 192 -4.98 -5.26 11.71
C TYR A 192 -5.62 -5.44 13.08
N ASN A 193 -6.97 -5.53 13.16
CA ASN A 193 -7.61 -5.83 14.43
C ASN A 193 -7.19 -7.22 14.92
N LYS A 194 -6.73 -7.25 16.17
CA LYS A 194 -6.56 -8.51 16.90
C LYS A 194 -7.96 -9.03 17.22
N ASN A 195 -8.34 -10.16 16.63
CA ASN A 195 -9.41 -10.99 17.17
C ASN A 195 -8.95 -11.56 18.51
#